data_1f6c5e18fa243258147d193cc025a57d
#
_entry.id   1f6c5e18fa243258147d193cc025a57d
#
_cell.length_a   1.000
_cell.length_b   1.000
_cell.length_c   1.000
_cell.angle_alpha   90.00
_cell.angle_beta   90.00
_cell.angle_gamma   90.00
#
_symmetry.space_group_name_H-M   'P 1'
#
loop_
_entity.id
_entity.type
_entity.pdbx_description
1 polymer ?
#
loop_
_entity_poly.entity_id
_entity_poly.type
_entity_poly.pdbx_seq_one_letter_code
_entity_poly.pdbx_strand_id
1 'polypeptide(L)'
;EYLRAGLRVGLATGAPGSLDFLDLFTEMRVELLIQRALNNRDFISAQTLLEMGTLSAAKVLGIEDKVGSLEVGKQADIIAIDFAGAHQTSANDPIFTLLSSASNSDIMMTMVDGDVLFERGQWHVDSTDVARNIGRVLSIRNALRPDQD
;
A
#
# COMPACT_ATOMS: atom_id res chain seq x y z
N GLU A 1 -20.15 -6.49 1.98
CA GLU A 1 -20.85 -7.21 3.05
C GLU A 1 -20.31 -6.79 4.42
N TYR A 2 -19.02 -6.96 4.73
CA TYR A 2 -18.40 -6.64 6.02
C TYR A 2 -18.55 -5.16 6.43
N LEU A 3 -18.28 -4.23 5.52
CA LEU A 3 -18.45 -2.79 5.78
C LEU A 3 -19.91 -2.44 6.11
N ARG A 4 -20.89 -3.07 5.43
CA ARG A 4 -22.31 -2.88 5.72
C ARG A 4 -22.71 -3.44 7.10
N ALA A 5 -22.02 -4.47 7.55
CA ALA A 5 -22.20 -5.02 8.89
C ALA A 5 -21.52 -4.17 9.99
N GLY A 6 -20.92 -3.04 9.63
CA GLY A 6 -20.24 -2.15 10.57
C GLY A 6 -18.89 -2.67 11.05
N LEU A 7 -18.33 -3.67 10.38
CA LEU A 7 -17.02 -4.22 10.75
C LEU A 7 -15.89 -3.29 10.26
N ARG A 8 -14.81 -3.24 11.04
CA ARG A 8 -13.58 -2.56 10.62
C ARG A 8 -12.85 -3.45 9.63
N VAL A 9 -12.54 -2.90 8.45
CA VAL A 9 -11.86 -3.62 7.37
C VAL A 9 -10.65 -2.79 6.93
N GLY A 10 -9.49 -3.43 6.87
CA GLY A 10 -8.27 -2.88 6.29
C GLY A 10 -7.82 -3.69 5.09
N LEU A 11 -7.11 -3.06 4.16
CA LEU A 11 -6.43 -3.72 3.04
C LEU A 11 -4.98 -4.00 3.42
N ALA A 12 -4.47 -5.12 2.96
CA ALA A 12 -3.07 -5.52 3.11
C ALA A 12 -2.64 -6.40 1.93
N THR A 13 -1.36 -6.44 1.65
CA THR A 13 -0.77 -7.21 0.54
C THR A 13 -0.60 -8.70 0.86
N GLY A 14 -0.98 -9.15 2.06
CA GLY A 14 -0.74 -10.51 2.50
C GLY A 14 0.72 -10.78 2.87
N ALA A 15 1.03 -12.06 3.14
CA ALA A 15 2.39 -12.46 3.51
C ALA A 15 3.29 -12.59 2.27
N PRO A 16 4.59 -12.22 2.38
CA PRO A 16 5.56 -12.55 1.34
C PRO A 16 5.55 -14.06 1.03
N GLY A 17 5.29 -14.42 -0.22
CA GLY A 17 5.20 -15.81 -0.68
C GLY A 17 3.78 -16.33 -0.90
N SER A 18 2.74 -15.59 -0.53
CA SER A 18 1.35 -15.90 -0.92
C SER A 18 0.97 -15.22 -2.25
N LEU A 19 1.52 -14.04 -2.50
CA LEU A 19 1.43 -13.30 -3.76
C LEU A 19 2.81 -12.71 -4.07
N ASP A 20 3.15 -12.60 -5.36
CA ASP A 20 4.44 -12.10 -5.80
C ASP A 20 4.58 -10.57 -5.68
N PHE A 21 3.53 -9.86 -5.24
CA PHE A 21 3.47 -8.41 -5.19
C PHE A 21 3.22 -7.90 -3.77
N LEU A 22 4.11 -7.03 -3.30
CA LEU A 22 3.91 -6.22 -2.10
C LEU A 22 3.55 -4.78 -2.54
N ASP A 23 2.43 -4.64 -3.26
CA ASP A 23 1.98 -3.38 -3.85
C ASP A 23 0.54 -3.07 -3.45
N LEU A 24 0.38 -2.18 -2.48
CA LEU A 24 -0.92 -1.78 -1.97
C LEU A 24 -1.75 -0.99 -3.01
N PHE A 25 -1.12 -0.29 -3.96
CA PHE A 25 -1.84 0.35 -5.06
C PHE A 25 -2.53 -0.70 -5.94
N THR A 26 -1.85 -1.80 -6.22
CA THR A 26 -2.42 -2.93 -6.97
C THR A 26 -3.58 -3.55 -6.21
N GLU A 27 -3.46 -3.77 -4.89
CA GLU A 27 -4.56 -4.32 -4.08
C GLU A 27 -5.80 -3.42 -4.12
N MET A 28 -5.64 -2.11 -3.91
CA MET A 28 -6.74 -1.15 -3.99
C MET A 28 -7.36 -1.12 -5.40
N ARG A 29 -6.55 -1.19 -6.44
CA ARG A 29 -7.01 -1.20 -7.84
C ARG A 29 -7.79 -2.46 -8.19
N VAL A 30 -7.31 -3.62 -7.77
CA VAL A 30 -7.99 -4.90 -7.97
C VAL A 30 -9.35 -4.89 -7.30
N GLU A 31 -9.44 -4.41 -6.06
CA GLU A 31 -10.72 -4.29 -5.36
C GLU A 31 -11.68 -3.34 -6.08
N LEU A 32 -11.20 -2.17 -6.54
CA LEU A 32 -11.98 -1.22 -7.33
C LEU A 32 -12.55 -1.86 -8.61
N LEU A 33 -11.75 -2.65 -9.31
CA LEU A 33 -12.16 -3.32 -10.55
C LEU A 33 -13.15 -4.45 -10.28
N ILE A 34 -12.94 -5.25 -9.25
CA ILE A 34 -13.86 -6.33 -8.84
C ILE A 34 -15.23 -5.75 -8.48
N GLN A 35 -15.27 -4.68 -7.69
CA GLN A 35 -16.52 -4.03 -7.31
C GLN A 35 -17.28 -3.51 -8.54
N ARG A 36 -16.60 -2.96 -9.53
CA ARG A 36 -17.19 -2.54 -10.80
C ARG A 36 -17.71 -3.72 -11.62
N ALA A 37 -16.92 -4.80 -11.73
CA ALA A 37 -17.30 -5.99 -12.49
C ALA A 37 -18.54 -6.70 -11.93
N LEU A 38 -18.70 -6.69 -10.61
CA LEU A 38 -19.86 -7.28 -9.93
C LEU A 38 -21.14 -6.45 -10.05
N ASN A 39 -21.13 -5.31 -10.79
CA ASN A 39 -22.28 -4.41 -10.93
C ASN A 39 -22.93 -4.05 -9.57
N ASN A 40 -22.13 -3.96 -8.55
CA ASN A 40 -22.60 -3.72 -7.20
C ASN A 40 -23.10 -2.26 -7.11
N ARG A 41 -24.41 -2.07 -6.86
CA ARG A 41 -25.02 -0.73 -6.74
C ARG A 41 -24.46 0.08 -5.57
N ASP A 42 -23.86 -0.62 -4.60
CA ASP A 42 -23.22 -0.01 -3.43
C ASP A 42 -21.70 -0.02 -3.64
N PHE A 43 -21.26 0.81 -4.52
CA PHE A 43 -19.85 1.01 -4.84
C PHE A 43 -19.03 1.39 -3.60
N ILE A 44 -17.94 0.66 -3.37
CA ILE A 44 -16.88 1.15 -2.50
C ILE A 44 -16.20 2.32 -3.25
N SER A 45 -16.21 3.51 -2.65
CA SER A 45 -15.59 4.68 -3.27
C SER A 45 -14.06 4.58 -3.25
N ALA A 46 -13.39 5.32 -4.14
CA ALA A 46 -11.93 5.43 -4.11
C ALA A 46 -11.42 5.95 -2.75
N GLN A 47 -12.14 6.91 -2.16
CA GLN A 47 -11.87 7.41 -0.81
C GLN A 47 -11.91 6.29 0.23
N THR A 48 -12.93 5.46 0.22
CA THR A 48 -13.06 4.33 1.16
C THR A 48 -11.93 3.33 1.00
N LEU A 49 -11.52 3.03 -0.24
CA LEU A 49 -10.39 2.12 -0.51
C LEU A 49 -9.06 2.70 -0.01
N LEU A 50 -8.84 4.01 -0.20
CA LEU A 50 -7.67 4.68 0.36
C LEU A 50 -7.68 4.61 1.90
N GLU A 51 -8.82 4.87 2.53
CA GLU A 51 -8.98 4.75 3.98
C GLU A 51 -8.74 3.31 4.47
N MET A 52 -9.19 2.30 3.72
CA MET A 52 -8.91 0.89 4.04
C MET A 52 -7.42 0.55 3.96
N GLY A 53 -6.66 1.21 3.09
CA GLY A 53 -5.20 1.07 3.00
C GLY A 53 -4.42 1.92 4.02
N THR A 54 -5.09 2.79 4.77
CA THR A 54 -4.46 3.75 5.70
C THR A 54 -5.12 3.74 7.07
N LEU A 55 -5.99 4.70 7.37
CA LEU A 55 -6.59 4.90 8.69
C LEU A 55 -7.44 3.70 9.14
N SER A 56 -8.21 3.07 8.25
CA SER A 56 -9.02 1.92 8.63
C SER A 56 -8.14 0.70 8.93
N ALA A 57 -7.04 0.51 8.20
CA ALA A 57 -6.05 -0.52 8.53
C ALA A 57 -5.41 -0.26 9.91
N ALA A 58 -5.02 0.98 10.21
CA ALA A 58 -4.51 1.36 11.52
C ALA A 58 -5.52 1.07 12.65
N LYS A 59 -6.83 1.34 12.42
CA LYS A 59 -7.91 1.00 13.38
C LYS A 59 -8.09 -0.50 13.58
N VAL A 60 -7.89 -1.32 12.55
CA VAL A 60 -7.93 -2.78 12.68
C VAL A 60 -6.80 -3.29 13.56
N LEU A 61 -5.63 -2.64 13.47
CA LEU A 61 -4.44 -2.97 14.26
C LEU A 61 -4.43 -2.32 15.66
N GLY A 62 -5.33 -1.38 15.94
CA GLY A 62 -5.38 -0.63 17.21
C GLY A 62 -4.22 0.36 17.39
N ILE A 63 -3.73 0.94 16.29
CA ILE A 63 -2.61 1.89 16.26
C ILE A 63 -2.99 3.23 15.60
N GLU A 64 -4.29 3.51 15.43
CA GLU A 64 -4.80 4.70 14.79
C GLU A 64 -4.42 6.01 15.47
N ASP A 65 -4.07 5.97 16.75
CA ASP A 65 -3.57 7.14 17.50
C ASP A 65 -2.15 7.53 17.07
N LYS A 66 -1.42 6.62 16.40
CA LYS A 66 -0.03 6.80 16.00
C LYS A 66 0.15 7.03 14.51
N VAL A 67 -0.60 6.32 13.68
CA VAL A 67 -0.42 6.30 12.21
C VAL A 67 -1.76 6.27 11.47
N GLY A 68 -1.72 6.28 10.14
CA GLY A 68 -2.86 6.08 9.24
C GLY A 68 -3.52 7.36 8.77
N SER A 69 -3.16 8.52 9.33
CA SER A 69 -3.61 9.84 8.88
C SER A 69 -2.56 10.91 9.17
N LEU A 70 -2.61 12.00 8.39
CA LEU A 70 -1.72 13.15 8.57
C LEU A 70 -2.33 14.11 9.59
N GLU A 71 -1.99 13.92 10.85
CA GLU A 71 -2.48 14.72 11.97
C GLU A 71 -1.32 15.10 12.90
N VAL A 72 -1.40 16.31 13.49
CA VAL A 72 -0.40 16.76 14.47
C VAL A 72 -0.38 15.81 15.66
N GLY A 73 0.81 15.32 16.00
CA GLY A 73 1.03 14.40 17.12
C GLY A 73 1.13 12.92 16.71
N LYS A 74 0.83 12.58 15.45
CA LYS A 74 1.08 11.25 14.89
C LYS A 74 2.49 11.12 14.33
N GLN A 75 2.94 9.89 14.14
CA GLN A 75 4.19 9.58 13.47
C GLN A 75 4.13 10.05 12.01
N ALA A 76 5.24 10.55 11.53
CA ALA A 76 5.37 11.03 10.16
C ALA A 76 5.66 9.85 9.20
N ASP A 77 4.65 8.99 9.02
CA ASP A 77 4.63 7.93 8.01
C ASP A 77 3.95 8.49 6.75
N ILE A 78 4.75 8.91 5.78
CA ILE A 78 4.27 9.73 4.65
C ILE A 78 4.86 9.19 3.36
N ILE A 79 4.01 9.08 2.33
CA ILE A 79 4.46 8.95 0.94
C ILE A 79 4.07 10.20 0.16
N ALA A 80 4.96 10.67 -0.71
CA ALA A 80 4.66 11.70 -1.69
C ALA A 80 4.67 11.07 -3.09
N ILE A 81 3.65 11.38 -3.89
CA ILE A 81 3.43 10.79 -5.20
C ILE A 81 3.36 11.88 -6.25
N ASP A 82 4.06 11.70 -7.36
CA ASP A 82 4.00 12.59 -8.51
C ASP A 82 2.78 12.24 -9.38
N PHE A 83 1.96 13.25 -9.67
CA PHE A 83 0.81 13.13 -10.56
C PHE A 83 1.02 13.84 -11.91
N ALA A 84 2.26 14.20 -12.27
CA ALA A 84 2.59 14.85 -13.54
C ALA A 84 2.79 13.88 -14.71
N GLY A 85 2.75 12.57 -14.47
CA GLY A 85 2.94 11.54 -15.49
C GLY A 85 1.85 11.53 -16.55
N ALA A 86 2.21 11.29 -17.83
CA ALA A 86 1.25 11.24 -18.95
C ALA A 86 0.15 10.17 -18.76
N HIS A 87 0.41 9.11 -18.03
CA HIS A 87 -0.55 8.04 -17.71
C HIS A 87 -1.59 8.45 -16.66
N GLN A 88 -1.43 9.61 -16.00
CA GLN A 88 -2.27 10.12 -14.93
C GLN A 88 -3.16 11.29 -15.35
N THR A 89 -3.11 11.71 -16.62
CA THR A 89 -3.73 12.94 -17.12
C THR A 89 -5.25 12.92 -17.18
N SER A 90 -5.91 11.84 -16.86
CA SER A 90 -7.34 11.66 -17.15
C SER A 90 -8.30 11.95 -15.99
N ALA A 91 -7.82 12.28 -14.79
CA ALA A 91 -8.71 12.44 -13.66
C ALA A 91 -8.56 13.79 -12.96
N ASN A 92 -9.70 14.45 -12.73
CA ASN A 92 -9.80 15.66 -11.90
C ASN A 92 -9.80 15.34 -10.39
N ASP A 93 -9.87 14.05 -10.04
CA ASP A 93 -9.88 13.55 -8.66
C ASP A 93 -8.54 12.86 -8.35
N PRO A 94 -7.70 13.43 -7.49
CA PRO A 94 -6.40 12.86 -7.16
C PRO A 94 -6.50 11.48 -6.48
N ILE A 95 -7.55 11.20 -5.70
CA ILE A 95 -7.73 9.91 -5.04
C ILE A 95 -8.08 8.84 -6.08
N PHE A 96 -8.96 9.18 -7.03
CA PHE A 96 -9.27 8.26 -8.12
C PHE A 96 -8.05 8.02 -9.01
N THR A 97 -7.25 9.06 -9.30
CA THR A 97 -6.00 8.94 -10.06
C THR A 97 -5.01 8.01 -9.34
N LEU A 98 -4.86 8.18 -8.03
CA LEU A 98 -4.03 7.32 -7.20
C LEU A 98 -4.38 5.84 -7.40
N LEU A 99 -5.65 5.48 -7.28
CA LEU A 99 -6.10 4.10 -7.35
C LEU A 99 -6.10 3.54 -8.78
N SER A 100 -6.44 4.38 -9.77
CA SER A 100 -6.61 3.92 -11.16
C SER A 100 -5.31 3.86 -11.95
N SER A 101 -4.37 4.76 -11.70
CA SER A 101 -3.24 5.02 -12.58
C SER A 101 -1.88 5.05 -11.89
N ALA A 102 -1.81 5.44 -10.60
CA ALA A 102 -0.52 5.54 -9.92
C ALA A 102 0.14 4.17 -9.74
N SER A 103 1.44 4.16 -9.69
CA SER A 103 2.30 2.99 -9.51
C SER A 103 3.46 3.30 -8.56
N ASN A 104 4.21 2.29 -8.18
CA ASN A 104 5.39 2.47 -7.33
C ASN A 104 6.46 3.38 -7.97
N SER A 105 6.48 3.50 -9.31
CA SER A 105 7.40 4.41 -10.02
C SER A 105 7.06 5.89 -9.84
N ASP A 106 5.86 6.21 -9.40
CA ASP A 106 5.39 7.59 -9.19
C ASP A 106 5.68 8.08 -7.76
N ILE A 107 6.22 7.21 -6.91
CA ILE A 107 6.59 7.57 -5.53
C ILE A 107 7.83 8.46 -5.58
N MET A 108 7.67 9.68 -5.09
CA MET A 108 8.73 10.68 -4.98
C MET A 108 9.48 10.58 -3.65
N MET A 109 8.78 10.22 -2.58
CA MET A 109 9.34 10.13 -1.24
C MET A 109 8.59 9.09 -0.40
N THR A 110 9.34 8.37 0.42
CA THR A 110 8.81 7.53 1.49
C THR A 110 9.50 7.90 2.79
N MET A 111 8.69 8.24 3.79
CA MET A 111 9.13 8.60 5.14
C MET A 111 8.45 7.68 6.16
N VAL A 112 9.18 7.22 7.15
CA VAL A 112 8.68 6.40 8.26
C VAL A 112 9.21 6.98 9.56
N ASP A 113 8.30 7.28 10.48
CA ASP A 113 8.59 7.90 11.79
C ASP A 113 9.46 9.19 11.68
N GLY A 114 9.31 9.93 10.57
CA GLY A 114 10.07 11.13 10.27
C GLY A 114 11.39 10.91 9.54
N ASP A 115 11.85 9.67 9.40
CA ASP A 115 13.06 9.34 8.65
C ASP A 115 12.74 9.12 7.15
N VAL A 116 13.41 9.86 6.28
CA VAL A 116 13.28 9.70 4.82
C VAL A 116 14.06 8.47 4.38
N LEU A 117 13.33 7.42 3.97
CA LEU A 117 13.93 6.17 3.50
C LEU A 117 14.21 6.16 2.00
N PHE A 118 13.40 6.89 1.24
CA PHE A 118 13.52 7.02 -0.22
C PHE A 118 13.13 8.43 -0.65
N GLU A 119 13.90 9.04 -1.53
CA GLU A 119 13.56 10.31 -2.15
C GLU A 119 14.15 10.39 -3.57
N ARG A 120 13.29 10.72 -4.56
CA ARG A 120 13.66 10.99 -5.96
C ARG A 120 14.61 9.96 -6.58
N GLY A 121 14.31 8.68 -6.38
CA GLY A 121 15.08 7.57 -6.92
C GLY A 121 16.30 7.16 -6.08
N GLN A 122 16.53 7.83 -4.94
CA GLN A 122 17.63 7.52 -4.03
C GLN A 122 17.12 6.86 -2.75
N TRP A 123 17.74 5.74 -2.37
CA TRP A 123 17.49 5.07 -1.10
C TRP A 123 18.45 5.61 -0.04
N HIS A 124 17.90 5.96 1.13
CA HIS A 124 18.65 6.42 2.30
C HIS A 124 18.80 5.32 3.36
N VAL A 125 18.55 4.06 2.97
CA VAL A 125 18.75 2.87 3.80
C VAL A 125 20.07 2.20 3.44
N ASP A 126 20.71 1.52 4.40
CA ASP A 126 21.92 0.75 4.13
C ASP A 126 21.59 -0.45 3.20
N SER A 127 22.07 -0.35 1.96
CA SER A 127 21.87 -1.39 0.95
C SER A 127 22.47 -2.74 1.35
N THR A 128 23.50 -2.76 2.22
CA THR A 128 24.11 -3.97 2.75
C THR A 128 23.14 -4.71 3.67
N ASP A 129 22.40 -3.99 4.50
CA ASP A 129 21.39 -4.56 5.37
C ASP A 129 20.19 -5.08 4.58
N VAL A 130 19.76 -4.37 3.54
CA VAL A 130 18.70 -4.82 2.64
C VAL A 130 19.12 -6.13 1.95
N ALA A 131 20.30 -6.19 1.34
CA ALA A 131 20.82 -7.39 0.68
C ALA A 131 20.95 -8.57 1.64
N ARG A 132 21.47 -8.34 2.86
CA ARG A 132 21.60 -9.35 3.92
C ARG A 132 20.23 -9.92 4.31
N ASN A 133 19.23 -9.07 4.50
CA ASN A 133 17.89 -9.49 4.87
C ASN A 133 17.19 -10.26 3.75
N ILE A 134 17.33 -9.83 2.48
CA ILE A 134 16.83 -10.59 1.33
C ILE A 134 17.49 -11.98 1.28
N GLY A 135 18.80 -12.07 1.41
CA GLY A 135 19.52 -13.36 1.43
C GLY A 135 19.02 -14.28 2.55
N ARG A 136 18.72 -13.72 3.74
CA ARG A 136 18.18 -14.46 4.87
C ARG A 136 16.76 -14.99 4.59
N VAL A 137 15.87 -14.16 4.02
CA VAL A 137 14.52 -14.58 3.63
C VAL A 137 14.57 -15.69 2.58
N LEU A 138 15.41 -15.55 1.56
CA LEU A 138 15.59 -16.56 0.52
C LEU A 138 16.11 -17.91 1.09
N SER A 139 17.05 -17.85 2.04
CA SER A 139 17.58 -19.08 2.68
C SER A 139 16.49 -19.79 3.50
N ILE A 140 15.66 -19.05 4.24
CA ILE A 140 14.54 -19.63 4.99
C ILE A 140 13.51 -20.23 4.04
N ARG A 141 13.13 -19.51 2.97
CA ARG A 141 12.20 -20.04 1.95
C ARG A 141 12.69 -21.36 1.36
N ASN A 142 13.97 -21.44 0.97
CA ASN A 142 14.54 -22.64 0.38
C ASN A 142 14.60 -23.81 1.39
N ALA A 143 14.83 -23.52 2.67
CA ALA A 143 14.79 -24.54 3.71
C ALA A 143 13.37 -25.09 3.97
N LEU A 144 12.33 -24.28 3.72
CA LEU A 144 10.93 -24.68 3.90
C LEU A 144 10.34 -25.40 2.66
N ARG A 145 11.01 -25.36 1.50
CA ARG A 145 10.58 -26.01 0.24
C ARG A 145 11.73 -26.79 -0.39
N PRO A 146 12.25 -27.84 0.27
CA PRO A 146 13.42 -28.59 -0.24
C PRO A 146 13.14 -29.43 -1.49
N ASP A 147 11.88 -29.71 -1.85
CA ASP A 147 11.50 -30.74 -2.82
C ASP A 147 10.70 -30.21 -4.05
N GLN A 148 10.95 -28.99 -4.50
CA GLN A 148 10.36 -28.47 -5.75
C GLN A 148 11.47 -28.15 -6.76
N ASP A 149 12.07 -29.22 -7.30
CA ASP A 149 12.80 -29.24 -8.57
C ASP A 149 11.91 -29.83 -9.67
#